data_9346c037db2cd434cb5463b77b9e7cef
#
_entry.id   9346c037db2cd434cb5463b77b9e7cef
#
_cell.length_a   1.000
_cell.length_b   1.000
_cell.length_c   1.000
_cell.angle_alpha   90.00
_cell.angle_beta   90.00
_cell.angle_gamma   90.00
#
_symmetry.space_group_name_H-M   'P 1'
#
loop_
_entity.id
_entity.type
_entity.pdbx_description
1 polymer ?
#
loop_
_entity_poly.entity_id
_entity_poly.type
_entity_poly.pdbx_seq_one_letter_code
_entity_poly.pdbx_strand_id
1 'polypeptide(L)'
;QSNDPGYPFGYTISLCWELRPNNYLSITTSIMHSNSNPIPYADGWHPYFTLGGPVDQYQLQFDADTQLEFDADLIPTGNKIKDERFLQKQSLENIFLDNSFELAPNGKCVLSNQHLQLDVVPDEHYPILQVYTPEHRKSIAIENLSGAPDNFNNGIGLLMLLPNKQ
;
A
#
# COMPACT_ATOMS: atom_id res chain seq x y z
N GLN A 1 -11.23 9.82 23.87
CA GLN A 1 -11.38 8.36 23.94
C GLN A 1 -12.24 7.92 22.78
N SER A 2 -11.75 7.00 21.95
CA SER A 2 -12.58 6.38 20.93
C SER A 2 -13.67 5.55 21.62
N ASN A 3 -14.93 5.80 21.26
CA ASN A 3 -16.06 4.96 21.68
C ASN A 3 -16.41 3.93 20.62
N ASP A 4 -15.49 3.66 19.70
CA ASP A 4 -15.68 2.66 18.64
C ASP A 4 -15.55 1.26 19.24
N PRO A 5 -16.60 0.44 19.26
CA PRO A 5 -16.52 -0.91 19.80
C PRO A 5 -15.62 -1.84 18.98
N GLY A 6 -15.41 -1.54 17.68
CA GLY A 6 -14.52 -2.30 16.81
C GLY A 6 -13.04 -2.01 17.03
N TYR A 7 -12.70 -0.82 17.57
CA TYR A 7 -11.33 -0.44 17.92
C TYR A 7 -11.33 0.41 19.20
N PRO A 8 -11.41 -0.23 20.37
CA PRO A 8 -11.69 0.44 21.65
C PRO A 8 -10.46 1.11 22.32
N PHE A 9 -9.47 1.49 21.52
CA PHE A 9 -8.24 2.12 22.00
C PHE A 9 -8.27 3.64 21.74
N GLY A 10 -7.86 4.42 22.72
CA GLY A 10 -7.62 5.86 22.54
C GLY A 10 -6.29 6.09 21.85
N TYR A 11 -6.25 6.90 20.81
CA TYR A 11 -5.04 7.27 20.07
C TYR A 11 -5.15 8.68 19.50
N THR A 12 -4.01 9.23 19.10
CA THR A 12 -3.90 10.47 18.32
C THR A 12 -3.17 10.15 17.03
N ILE A 13 -3.76 10.52 15.91
CA ILE A 13 -3.14 10.43 14.58
C ILE A 13 -2.88 11.83 14.04
N SER A 14 -1.71 12.02 13.44
CA SER A 14 -1.33 13.25 12.74
C SER A 14 -0.92 12.89 11.32
N LEU A 15 -1.48 13.61 10.35
CA LEU A 15 -1.15 13.48 8.94
C LEU A 15 -0.46 14.75 8.47
N CYS A 16 0.74 14.64 7.95
CA CYS A 16 1.50 15.76 7.40
C CYS A 16 1.63 15.58 5.88
N TRP A 17 1.12 16.56 5.13
CA TRP A 17 1.25 16.64 3.68
C TRP A 17 2.25 17.73 3.35
N GLU A 18 3.29 17.39 2.60
CA GLU A 18 4.34 18.34 2.24
C GLU A 18 4.59 18.32 0.73
N LEU A 19 4.40 19.49 0.10
CA LEU A 19 4.77 19.72 -1.30
C LEU A 19 6.14 20.36 -1.35
N ARG A 20 7.03 19.78 -2.15
CA ARG A 20 8.40 20.30 -2.36
C ARG A 20 8.64 20.58 -3.85
N PRO A 21 9.67 21.34 -4.19
CA PRO A 21 10.10 21.50 -5.58
C PRO A 21 10.31 20.16 -6.30
N ASN A 22 10.31 20.21 -7.63
CA ASN A 22 10.47 19.04 -8.50
C ASN A 22 9.32 18.00 -8.43
N ASN A 23 8.09 18.49 -8.23
CA ASN A 23 6.87 17.68 -8.21
C ASN A 23 6.91 16.55 -7.16
N TYR A 24 7.48 16.85 -6.01
CA TYR A 24 7.56 15.93 -4.90
C TYR A 24 6.42 16.19 -3.90
N LEU A 25 5.67 15.14 -3.57
CA LEU A 25 4.68 15.12 -2.50
C LEU A 25 5.07 14.05 -1.49
N SER A 26 5.17 14.40 -0.22
CA SER A 26 5.25 13.42 0.86
C SER A 26 4.02 13.46 1.75
N ILE A 27 3.65 12.29 2.27
CA ILE A 27 2.59 12.11 3.24
C ILE A 27 3.20 11.31 4.39
N THR A 28 3.15 11.88 5.59
CA THR A 28 3.66 11.23 6.80
C THR A 28 2.52 11.00 7.76
N THR A 29 2.31 9.75 8.16
CA THR A 29 1.41 9.37 9.24
C THR A 29 2.21 9.23 10.52
N SER A 30 1.77 9.89 11.58
CA SER A 30 2.31 9.72 12.93
C SER A 30 1.17 9.34 13.86
N ILE A 31 1.36 8.28 14.63
CA ILE A 31 0.36 7.81 15.58
C ILE A 31 0.97 7.66 16.97
N MET A 32 0.22 8.04 17.99
CA MET A 32 0.63 7.97 19.39
C MET A 32 -0.55 7.60 20.28
N HIS A 33 -0.30 6.86 21.33
CA HIS A 33 -1.31 6.52 22.34
C HIS A 33 -0.72 6.47 23.76
N SER A 34 -1.61 6.59 24.75
CA SER A 34 -1.29 6.51 26.19
C SER A 34 -2.03 5.37 26.91
N ASN A 35 -2.51 4.37 26.17
CA ASN A 35 -3.08 3.16 26.78
C ASN A 35 -2.02 2.44 27.60
N SER A 36 -2.42 1.65 28.61
CA SER A 36 -1.49 0.95 29.50
C SER A 36 -0.74 -0.20 28.82
N ASN A 37 -1.30 -0.77 27.75
CA ASN A 37 -0.73 -1.89 27.00
C ASN A 37 -0.49 -1.50 25.53
N PRO A 38 0.38 -2.21 24.80
CA PRO A 38 0.49 -2.08 23.36
C PRO A 38 -0.86 -2.27 22.67
N ILE A 39 -1.09 -1.53 21.59
CA ILE A 39 -2.30 -1.67 20.79
C ILE A 39 -1.96 -2.12 19.38
N PRO A 40 -2.81 -2.95 18.73
CA PRO A 40 -2.62 -3.32 17.33
C PRO A 40 -2.82 -2.10 16.43
N TYR A 41 -2.05 -2.02 15.36
CA TYR A 41 -2.13 -0.92 14.42
C TYR A 41 -1.92 -1.40 12.98
N ALA A 42 -2.69 -0.84 12.09
CA ALA A 42 -2.46 -0.91 10.65
C ALA A 42 -2.98 0.36 10.00
N ASP A 43 -2.29 0.83 8.98
CA ASP A 43 -2.77 1.87 8.10
C ASP A 43 -2.37 1.59 6.64
N GLY A 44 -2.94 2.37 5.75
CA GLY A 44 -2.64 2.31 4.34
C GLY A 44 -3.20 3.52 3.61
N TRP A 45 -2.66 3.73 2.43
CA TRP A 45 -3.07 4.78 1.52
C TRP A 45 -3.65 4.17 0.26
N HIS A 46 -4.84 4.61 -0.14
CA HIS A 46 -5.54 4.08 -1.31
C HIS A 46 -5.73 5.15 -2.41
N PRO A 47 -4.64 5.73 -2.92
CA PRO A 47 -4.72 6.73 -3.98
C PRO A 47 -5.01 6.09 -5.32
N TYR A 48 -5.81 6.78 -6.13
CA TYR A 48 -5.99 6.46 -7.53
C TYR A 48 -5.19 7.43 -8.40
N PHE A 49 -4.42 6.89 -9.33
CA PHE A 49 -3.58 7.67 -10.25
C PHE A 49 -4.08 7.59 -11.68
N THR A 50 -3.91 8.71 -12.40
CA THR A 50 -4.07 8.78 -13.85
C THR A 50 -2.93 9.61 -14.44
N LEU A 51 -2.34 9.12 -15.52
CA LEU A 51 -1.29 9.82 -16.28
C LEU A 51 -1.84 10.40 -17.59
N GLY A 52 -3.19 10.48 -17.71
CA GLY A 52 -3.89 10.81 -18.96
C GLY A 52 -4.03 9.59 -19.87
N GLY A 53 -5.22 9.42 -20.45
CA GLY A 53 -5.56 8.24 -21.25
C GLY A 53 -5.91 7.00 -20.41
N PRO A 54 -6.16 5.86 -21.05
CA PRO A 54 -6.50 4.60 -20.38
C PRO A 54 -5.27 3.93 -19.75
N VAL A 55 -5.50 3.13 -18.73
CA VAL A 55 -4.46 2.33 -18.04
C VAL A 55 -3.72 1.38 -19.00
N ASP A 56 -4.38 0.95 -20.07
CA ASP A 56 -3.78 0.11 -21.11
C ASP A 56 -2.56 0.74 -21.82
N GLN A 57 -2.40 2.07 -21.71
CA GLN A 57 -1.25 2.80 -22.25
C GLN A 57 -0.12 2.97 -21.22
N TYR A 58 -0.29 2.45 -20.01
CA TYR A 58 0.70 2.60 -18.94
C TYR A 58 1.63 1.38 -18.87
N GLN A 59 2.76 1.62 -18.24
CA GLN A 59 3.71 0.60 -17.82
C GLN A 59 3.86 0.66 -16.31
N LEU A 60 3.94 -0.49 -15.67
CA LEU A 60 4.13 -0.64 -14.25
C LEU A 60 5.41 -1.43 -13.98
N GLN A 61 6.16 -1.00 -12.97
CA GLN A 61 7.32 -1.69 -12.45
C GLN A 61 7.37 -1.51 -10.95
N PHE A 62 7.74 -2.55 -10.20
CA PHE A 62 7.99 -2.43 -8.77
C PHE A 62 8.95 -3.49 -8.26
N ASP A 63 9.57 -3.20 -7.12
CA ASP A 63 10.62 -4.04 -6.52
C ASP A 63 9.98 -5.11 -5.61
N ALA A 64 9.22 -6.03 -6.22
CA ALA A 64 8.68 -7.21 -5.56
C ALA A 64 8.67 -8.39 -6.54
N ASP A 65 8.96 -9.58 -6.03
CA ASP A 65 8.89 -10.84 -6.77
C ASP A 65 7.91 -11.84 -6.13
N THR A 66 7.18 -11.38 -5.13
CA THR A 66 6.31 -12.22 -4.30
C THR A 66 4.95 -11.56 -4.15
N GLN A 67 3.92 -12.28 -4.56
CA GLN A 67 2.51 -11.95 -4.40
C GLN A 67 1.92 -12.74 -3.23
N LEU A 68 1.05 -12.11 -2.44
CA LEU A 68 0.23 -12.82 -1.46
C LEU A 68 -0.86 -13.62 -2.17
N GLU A 69 -1.07 -14.88 -1.76
CA GLU A 69 -2.20 -15.66 -2.21
C GLU A 69 -3.46 -15.27 -1.44
N PHE A 70 -4.56 -15.07 -2.16
CA PHE A 70 -5.87 -14.78 -1.58
C PHE A 70 -6.83 -15.95 -1.76
N ASP A 71 -7.73 -16.14 -0.81
CA ASP A 71 -8.87 -17.04 -0.96
C ASP A 71 -10.03 -16.37 -1.74
N ALA A 72 -11.18 -17.07 -1.82
CA ALA A 72 -12.35 -16.59 -2.55
C ALA A 72 -13.01 -15.34 -1.92
N ASP A 73 -12.74 -15.08 -0.65
CA ASP A 73 -13.25 -13.92 0.09
C ASP A 73 -12.25 -12.74 0.07
N LEU A 74 -11.19 -12.84 -0.74
CA LEU A 74 -10.09 -11.86 -0.85
C LEU A 74 -9.33 -11.68 0.48
N ILE A 75 -9.22 -12.74 1.26
CA ILE A 75 -8.39 -12.77 2.48
C ILE A 75 -7.08 -13.50 2.18
N PRO A 76 -5.92 -12.97 2.62
CA PRO A 76 -4.64 -13.66 2.45
C PRO A 76 -4.63 -15.01 3.15
N THR A 77 -4.26 -16.07 2.42
CA THR A 77 -4.19 -17.45 2.95
C THR A 77 -2.94 -17.69 3.81
N GLY A 78 -1.98 -16.77 3.77
CA GLY A 78 -0.64 -16.92 4.35
C GLY A 78 0.37 -17.55 3.41
N ASN A 79 -0.07 -18.12 2.28
CA ASN A 79 0.81 -18.60 1.22
C ASN A 79 1.30 -17.44 0.34
N LYS A 80 2.38 -17.70 -0.40
CA LYS A 80 3.00 -16.75 -1.31
C LYS A 80 3.19 -17.37 -2.68
N ILE A 81 2.99 -16.55 -3.71
CA ILE A 81 3.14 -16.91 -5.11
C ILE A 81 4.30 -16.11 -5.67
N LYS A 82 5.24 -16.78 -6.34
CA LYS A 82 6.30 -16.07 -7.04
C LYS A 82 5.74 -15.36 -8.27
N ASP A 83 5.97 -14.06 -8.37
CA ASP A 83 5.54 -13.22 -9.48
C ASP A 83 6.59 -12.17 -9.81
N GLU A 84 7.37 -12.41 -10.85
CA GLU A 84 8.47 -11.56 -11.29
C GLU A 84 8.08 -10.61 -12.43
N ARG A 85 6.79 -10.61 -12.85
CA ARG A 85 6.33 -9.85 -14.04
C ARG A 85 6.69 -8.37 -13.97
N PHE A 86 6.68 -7.79 -12.78
CA PHE A 86 6.83 -6.36 -12.57
C PHE A 86 8.23 -5.92 -12.08
N LEU A 87 9.18 -6.85 -11.96
CA LEU A 87 10.59 -6.49 -11.70
C LEU A 87 11.18 -5.66 -12.86
N GLN A 88 10.60 -5.77 -14.05
CA GLN A 88 10.90 -4.93 -15.19
C GLN A 88 9.61 -4.20 -15.63
N LYS A 89 9.77 -3.14 -16.44
CA LYS A 89 8.61 -2.41 -16.98
C LYS A 89 7.69 -3.35 -17.75
N GLN A 90 6.48 -3.53 -17.22
CA GLN A 90 5.43 -4.36 -17.80
C GLN A 90 4.30 -3.48 -18.34
N SER A 91 3.90 -3.68 -19.59
CA SER A 91 2.68 -3.06 -20.13
C SER A 91 1.46 -3.52 -19.35
N LEU A 92 0.56 -2.59 -19.06
CA LEU A 92 -0.73 -2.89 -18.42
C LEU A 92 -1.86 -3.16 -19.43
N GLU A 93 -1.54 -3.22 -20.71
CA GLU A 93 -2.53 -3.55 -21.75
C GLU A 93 -3.18 -4.92 -21.48
N ASN A 94 -4.51 -4.93 -21.31
CA ASN A 94 -5.30 -6.11 -20.96
C ASN A 94 -4.88 -6.84 -19.66
N ILE A 95 -4.09 -6.18 -18.80
CA ILE A 95 -3.75 -6.72 -17.48
C ILE A 95 -4.69 -6.13 -16.43
N PHE A 96 -5.39 -7.01 -15.72
CA PHE A 96 -6.23 -6.68 -14.58
C PHE A 96 -5.54 -7.13 -13.30
N LEU A 97 -5.48 -6.25 -12.32
CA LEU A 97 -4.85 -6.49 -11.03
C LEU A 97 -5.83 -6.18 -9.91
N ASP A 98 -5.80 -7.01 -8.91
CA ASP A 98 -6.34 -6.84 -7.57
C ASP A 98 -5.50 -7.70 -6.63
N ASN A 99 -4.23 -7.30 -6.45
CA ASN A 99 -3.21 -8.16 -5.88
C ASN A 99 -2.33 -7.38 -4.90
N SER A 100 -1.95 -8.04 -3.82
CA SER A 100 -0.95 -7.57 -2.87
C SER A 100 0.41 -8.22 -3.11
N PHE A 101 1.47 -7.42 -3.05
CA PHE A 101 2.85 -7.84 -3.23
C PHE A 101 3.69 -7.44 -2.02
N GLU A 102 4.70 -8.26 -1.70
CA GLU A 102 5.71 -7.89 -0.68
C GLU A 102 6.83 -7.11 -1.35
N LEU A 103 6.94 -5.82 -1.04
CA LEU A 103 8.05 -4.99 -1.53
C LEU A 103 9.38 -5.43 -0.90
N ALA A 104 10.42 -5.41 -1.69
CA ALA A 104 11.78 -5.53 -1.19
C ALA A 104 12.10 -4.35 -0.25
N PRO A 105 13.04 -4.49 0.70
CA PRO A 105 13.46 -3.37 1.53
C PRO A 105 13.90 -2.16 0.70
N ASN A 106 13.36 -1.00 0.99
CA ASN A 106 13.51 0.25 0.21
C ASN A 106 13.01 0.14 -1.24
N GLY A 107 12.13 -0.82 -1.51
CA GLY A 107 11.52 -1.00 -2.82
C GLY A 107 10.57 0.14 -3.17
N LYS A 108 10.37 0.35 -4.45
CA LYS A 108 9.46 1.37 -4.98
C LYS A 108 8.56 0.81 -6.07
N CYS A 109 7.51 1.58 -6.39
CA CYS A 109 6.66 1.34 -7.54
C CYS A 109 6.76 2.51 -8.52
N VAL A 110 6.87 2.21 -9.80
CA VAL A 110 6.97 3.18 -10.90
C VAL A 110 5.83 2.94 -11.87
N LEU A 111 4.95 3.93 -12.01
CA LEU A 111 3.92 4.00 -13.03
C LEU A 111 4.35 4.98 -14.10
N SER A 112 4.32 4.60 -15.38
CA SER A 112 4.75 5.48 -16.46
C SER A 112 3.93 5.32 -17.73
N ASN A 113 3.95 6.35 -18.56
CA ASN A 113 3.52 6.31 -19.94
C ASN A 113 4.57 7.01 -20.83
N GLN A 114 4.23 7.37 -22.07
CA GLN A 114 5.17 8.04 -23.00
C GLN A 114 5.59 9.45 -22.55
N HIS A 115 4.83 10.09 -21.63
CA HIS A 115 5.00 11.50 -21.29
C HIS A 115 5.32 11.74 -19.81
N LEU A 116 4.83 10.88 -18.94
CA LEU A 116 4.88 11.06 -17.49
C LEU A 116 5.38 9.80 -16.78
N GLN A 117 6.06 10.01 -15.67
CA GLN A 117 6.42 8.97 -14.73
C GLN A 117 6.04 9.42 -13.32
N LEU A 118 5.46 8.52 -12.56
CA LEU A 118 5.17 8.63 -11.14
C LEU A 118 5.98 7.58 -10.41
N ASP A 119 6.81 8.01 -9.47
CA ASP A 119 7.49 7.11 -8.53
C ASP A 119 6.75 7.16 -7.19
N VAL A 120 6.31 6.01 -6.70
CA VAL A 120 5.73 5.83 -5.38
C VAL A 120 6.77 5.13 -4.51
N VAL A 121 7.23 5.82 -3.47
CA VAL A 121 8.36 5.38 -2.64
C VAL A 121 7.90 5.32 -1.19
N PRO A 122 7.41 4.17 -0.72
CA PRO A 122 7.09 3.97 0.68
C PRO A 122 8.36 3.89 1.54
N ASP A 123 8.22 4.14 2.83
CA ASP A 123 9.26 3.78 3.79
C ASP A 123 9.10 2.32 4.27
N GLU A 124 9.98 1.88 5.16
CA GLU A 124 10.05 0.50 5.64
C GLU A 124 8.81 0.03 6.42
N HIS A 125 7.94 0.97 6.85
CA HIS A 125 6.71 0.65 7.58
C HIS A 125 5.55 0.25 6.65
N TYR A 126 5.73 0.38 5.32
CA TYR A 126 4.74 0.00 4.32
C TYR A 126 5.28 -1.10 3.39
N PRO A 127 5.47 -2.32 3.90
CA PRO A 127 6.08 -3.41 3.15
C PRO A 127 5.14 -4.04 2.12
N ILE A 128 3.85 -3.73 2.15
CA ILE A 128 2.86 -4.31 1.24
C ILE A 128 2.42 -3.28 0.21
N LEU A 129 2.48 -3.68 -1.04
CA LEU A 129 1.97 -2.94 -2.19
C LEU A 129 0.72 -3.61 -2.72
N GLN A 130 -0.44 -2.98 -2.56
CA GLN A 130 -1.66 -3.41 -3.25
C GLN A 130 -1.79 -2.65 -4.56
N VAL A 131 -2.10 -3.35 -5.62
CA VAL A 131 -2.37 -2.76 -6.94
C VAL A 131 -3.74 -3.20 -7.42
N TYR A 132 -4.59 -2.23 -7.76
CA TYR A 132 -5.92 -2.48 -8.28
C TYR A 132 -6.18 -1.71 -9.57
N THR A 133 -6.68 -2.41 -10.58
CA THR A 133 -7.08 -1.83 -11.87
C THR A 133 -8.60 -1.92 -12.05
N PRO A 134 -9.35 -0.82 -11.83
CA PRO A 134 -10.80 -0.81 -12.04
C PRO A 134 -11.21 -1.20 -13.47
N GLU A 135 -12.38 -1.82 -13.62
CA GLU A 135 -12.92 -2.26 -14.91
C GLU A 135 -13.02 -1.12 -15.94
N HIS A 136 -13.29 0.11 -15.48
CA HIS A 136 -13.37 1.27 -16.37
C HIS A 136 -12.03 1.70 -16.98
N ARG A 137 -10.90 1.18 -16.50
CA ARG A 137 -9.55 1.41 -17.04
C ARG A 137 -9.09 2.88 -17.15
N LYS A 138 -9.68 3.80 -16.36
CA LYS A 138 -9.35 5.24 -16.39
C LYS A 138 -8.37 5.66 -15.30
N SER A 139 -8.15 4.81 -14.32
CA SER A 139 -7.22 5.01 -13.21
C SER A 139 -6.71 3.67 -12.70
N ILE A 140 -5.65 3.72 -11.91
CA ILE A 140 -5.07 2.59 -11.20
C ILE A 140 -4.87 2.98 -9.75
N ALA A 141 -5.21 2.11 -8.80
CA ALA A 141 -4.81 2.27 -7.41
C ALA A 141 -3.43 1.65 -7.19
N ILE A 142 -2.58 2.37 -6.49
CA ILE A 142 -1.25 1.92 -6.04
C ILE A 142 -1.20 2.27 -4.57
N GLU A 143 -1.31 1.25 -3.72
CA GLU A 143 -1.60 1.41 -2.31
C GLU A 143 -0.42 0.90 -1.48
N ASN A 144 0.10 1.75 -0.63
CA ASN A 144 1.11 1.36 0.34
C ASN A 144 0.42 1.00 1.65
N LEU A 145 0.58 -0.24 2.10
CA LEU A 145 -0.07 -0.78 3.29
C LEU A 145 0.98 -1.19 4.32
N SER A 146 0.75 -0.86 5.59
CA SER A 146 1.61 -1.30 6.69
C SER A 146 1.50 -2.80 6.97
N GLY A 147 0.41 -3.43 6.56
CA GLY A 147 0.18 -4.87 6.66
C GLY A 147 -0.84 -5.34 5.63
N ALA A 148 -0.94 -6.63 5.46
CA ALA A 148 -1.87 -7.23 4.51
C ALA A 148 -3.35 -7.01 4.90
N PRO A 149 -4.29 -7.13 3.98
CA PRO A 149 -5.71 -7.16 4.33
C PRO A 149 -5.99 -8.17 5.45
N ASP A 150 -6.92 -7.81 6.33
CA ASP A 150 -7.31 -8.61 7.51
C ASP A 150 -6.16 -8.95 8.49
N ASN A 151 -5.12 -8.11 8.56
CA ASN A 151 -3.94 -8.39 9.37
C ASN A 151 -4.19 -8.45 10.89
N PHE A 152 -5.28 -7.90 11.38
CA PHE A 152 -5.68 -8.06 12.79
C PHE A 152 -6.07 -9.50 13.12
N ASN A 153 -6.49 -10.30 12.15
CA ASN A 153 -6.82 -11.71 12.31
C ASN A 153 -5.68 -12.62 11.84
N ASN A 154 -5.09 -12.35 10.66
CA ASN A 154 -4.05 -13.22 10.09
C ASN A 154 -2.62 -12.88 10.57
N GLY A 155 -2.40 -11.71 11.14
CA GLY A 155 -1.12 -11.27 11.70
C GLY A 155 -0.06 -10.84 10.66
N ILE A 156 -0.37 -10.85 9.35
CA ILE A 156 0.61 -10.53 8.31
C ILE A 156 0.88 -9.02 8.29
N GLY A 157 2.07 -8.62 8.75
CA GLY A 157 2.46 -7.22 8.87
C GLY A 157 1.78 -6.47 10.02
N LEU A 158 1.17 -7.19 10.98
CA LEU A 158 0.56 -6.55 12.14
C LEU A 158 1.59 -5.82 12.98
N LEU A 159 1.38 -4.54 13.18
CA LEU A 159 2.19 -3.70 14.06
C LEU A 159 1.55 -3.61 15.46
N MET A 160 2.40 -3.60 16.49
CA MET A 160 1.99 -3.36 17.87
C MET A 160 2.64 -2.08 18.36
N LEU A 161 1.84 -1.03 18.52
CA LEU A 161 2.32 0.27 19.02
C LEU A 161 2.51 0.22 20.53
N LEU A 162 3.68 0.64 20.99
CA LEU A 162 3.98 0.75 22.41
C LEU A 162 3.41 2.06 22.99
N PRO A 163 2.99 2.06 24.28
CA PRO A 163 2.56 3.28 24.95
C PRO A 163 3.60 4.39 24.89
N ASN A 164 3.14 5.63 24.61
CA ASN A 164 3.98 6.83 24.58
C ASN A 164 5.17 6.75 23.58
N LYS A 165 5.05 5.93 22.54
CA LYS A 165 5.95 5.88 21.40
C LYS A 165 5.23 6.41 20.15
N GLN A 166 6.02 6.90 19.23
CA GLN A 166 5.56 7.42 17.93
C GLN A 166 6.25 6.62 16.84
#